data_efdbace172243114a66d372380c9261f
#
_entry.id   efdbace172243114a66d372380c9261f
#
_cell.length_a   1.000
_cell.length_b   1.000
_cell.length_c   1.000
_cell.angle_alpha   90.00
_cell.angle_beta   90.00
_cell.angle_gamma   90.00
#
_symmetry.space_group_name_H-M   'P 1'
#
loop_
_entity.id
_entity.type
_entity.pdbx_description
1 polymer ?
#
loop_
_entity_poly.entity_id
_entity_poly.type
_entity_poly.pdbx_seq_one_letter_code
_entity_poly.pdbx_strand_id
1 'polypeptide(L)'
;EMCIRDSGGIVSGIAAAAKLKNPRVKIIGVEPEGAASALAALKADHPVPLDEVATIADGTAVRQIGETTLEYIKQYVDEIITVSDYELMEAFLLLVEKHKLVAENSGILPLAGLKKLECRGKKVVAIVSGGNIDVLTISSMINKGLVLRGRIFTFSVNLPDKPGQLVAVSQMLADADANVIKLDHNQFKNLDRFHEVELQVTVETNGEEHIQHIID
;
A
#
# COMPACT_ATOMS: atom_id res chain seq x y z
N GLU A 1 -21.02 -11.06 15.46
CA GLU A 1 -19.86 -10.56 16.26
C GLU A 1 -18.66 -10.04 15.45
N MET A 2 -18.66 -10.19 14.14
CA MET A 2 -17.58 -9.71 13.28
C MET A 2 -17.72 -8.24 12.82
N CYS A 3 -18.82 -7.58 13.12
CA CYS A 3 -19.12 -6.23 12.62
C CYS A 3 -18.50 -5.07 13.42
N ILE A 4 -17.82 -5.31 14.53
CA ILE A 4 -17.42 -4.22 15.44
C ILE A 4 -16.13 -3.50 14.99
N ARG A 5 -15.28 -4.13 14.20
CA ARG A 5 -14.04 -3.49 13.71
C ARG A 5 -14.28 -2.63 12.47
N ASP A 6 -15.18 -3.04 11.63
CA ASP A 6 -15.30 -2.59 10.24
C ASP A 6 -16.27 -1.40 10.06
N SER A 7 -17.02 -1.06 11.09
CA SER A 7 -18.07 -0.04 11.05
C SER A 7 -17.71 1.30 11.72
N GLY A 8 -16.42 1.61 11.88
CA GLY A 8 -15.94 2.82 12.55
C GLY A 8 -15.80 2.69 14.08
N GLY A 9 -15.89 1.47 14.63
CA GLY A 9 -15.84 1.22 16.07
C GLY A 9 -14.53 1.66 16.75
N ILE A 10 -13.37 1.46 16.09
CA ILE A 10 -12.07 1.86 16.66
C ILE A 10 -11.98 3.37 16.74
N VAL A 11 -12.26 4.11 15.67
CA VAL A 11 -12.13 5.57 15.65
C VAL A 11 -13.13 6.22 16.60
N SER A 12 -14.40 5.77 16.64
CA SER A 12 -15.43 6.30 17.53
C SER A 12 -15.09 6.08 19.00
N GLY A 13 -14.65 4.88 19.37
CA GLY A 13 -14.27 4.57 20.75
C GLY A 13 -13.04 5.34 21.23
N ILE A 14 -12.00 5.42 20.40
CA ILE A 14 -10.78 6.17 20.73
C ILE A 14 -11.08 7.67 20.80
N ALA A 15 -11.87 8.23 19.86
CA ALA A 15 -12.24 9.62 19.84
C ALA A 15 -13.01 10.01 21.10
N ALA A 16 -14.03 9.25 21.47
CA ALA A 16 -14.80 9.49 22.69
C ALA A 16 -13.90 9.45 23.94
N ALA A 17 -13.09 8.40 24.10
CA ALA A 17 -12.20 8.26 25.23
C ALA A 17 -11.16 9.38 25.34
N ALA A 18 -10.58 9.81 24.22
CA ALA A 18 -9.58 10.87 24.17
C ALA A 18 -10.21 12.24 24.47
N LYS A 19 -11.35 12.57 23.85
CA LYS A 19 -12.07 13.84 24.06
C LYS A 19 -12.60 13.98 25.48
N LEU A 20 -13.05 12.88 26.10
CA LEU A 20 -13.48 12.90 27.52
C LEU A 20 -12.31 13.19 28.47
N LYS A 21 -11.09 12.75 28.15
CA LYS A 21 -9.90 13.05 28.97
C LYS A 21 -9.31 14.43 28.66
N ASN A 22 -9.30 14.82 27.41
CA ASN A 22 -8.77 16.11 26.95
C ASN A 22 -9.56 16.63 25.73
N PRO A 23 -10.56 17.49 25.93
CA PRO A 23 -11.38 18.02 24.82
C PRO A 23 -10.60 18.78 23.75
N ARG A 24 -9.36 19.24 24.05
CA ARG A 24 -8.52 20.00 23.11
C ARG A 24 -7.74 19.12 22.14
N VAL A 25 -7.73 17.80 22.31
CA VAL A 25 -7.06 16.87 21.38
C VAL A 25 -7.82 16.89 20.05
N LYS A 26 -7.12 17.13 18.95
CA LYS A 26 -7.68 16.97 17.62
C LYS A 26 -7.65 15.48 17.24
N ILE A 27 -8.79 14.94 16.85
CA ILE A 27 -8.96 13.54 16.41
C ILE A 27 -9.18 13.55 14.91
N ILE A 28 -8.33 12.80 14.21
CA ILE A 28 -8.40 12.64 12.76
C ILE A 28 -8.62 11.15 12.44
N GLY A 29 -9.74 10.85 11.80
CA GLY A 29 -10.03 9.53 11.23
C GLY A 29 -9.31 9.36 9.89
N VAL A 30 -8.86 8.14 9.60
CA VAL A 30 -8.22 7.82 8.32
C VAL A 30 -8.92 6.61 7.72
N GLU A 31 -9.41 6.77 6.49
CA GLU A 31 -10.06 5.71 5.71
C GLU A 31 -9.29 5.43 4.42
N PRO A 32 -9.40 4.23 3.84
CA PRO A 32 -8.91 4.00 2.48
C PRO A 32 -9.82 4.69 1.46
N GLU A 33 -9.25 5.26 0.41
CA GLU A 33 -10.02 5.91 -0.67
C GLU A 33 -11.05 4.97 -1.30
N GLY A 34 -10.68 3.69 -1.46
CA GLY A 34 -11.55 2.66 -2.02
C GLY A 34 -12.66 2.16 -1.08
N ALA A 35 -12.75 2.65 0.17
CA ALA A 35 -13.79 2.27 1.14
C ALA A 35 -14.08 3.41 2.14
N ALA A 36 -14.31 4.63 1.64
CA ALA A 36 -14.53 5.83 2.45
C ALA A 36 -15.99 5.95 2.93
N SER A 37 -16.48 4.94 3.65
CA SER A 37 -17.89 4.83 4.07
C SER A 37 -18.28 5.83 5.17
N ALA A 38 -17.37 6.18 6.08
CA ALA A 38 -17.66 7.20 7.10
C ALA A 38 -17.70 8.61 6.50
N LEU A 39 -16.81 8.91 5.56
CA LEU A 39 -16.83 10.20 4.84
C LEU A 39 -18.11 10.35 4.01
N ALA A 40 -18.57 9.29 3.36
CA ALA A 40 -19.84 9.27 2.62
C ALA A 40 -21.03 9.50 3.56
N ALA A 41 -21.07 8.81 4.70
CA ALA A 41 -22.12 8.95 5.70
C ALA A 41 -22.15 10.34 6.35
N LEU A 42 -20.99 10.96 6.61
CA LEU A 42 -20.92 12.35 7.11
C LEU A 42 -21.48 13.35 6.11
N LYS A 43 -21.22 13.17 4.81
CA LYS A 43 -21.77 14.03 3.75
C LYS A 43 -23.28 13.90 3.60
N ALA A 44 -23.80 12.69 3.77
CA ALA A 44 -25.23 12.40 3.66
C ALA A 44 -26.02 12.67 4.96
N ASP A 45 -25.32 12.84 6.07
CA ASP A 45 -25.86 12.96 7.43
C ASP A 45 -26.53 11.68 7.98
N HIS A 46 -26.41 10.57 7.27
CA HIS A 46 -26.89 9.23 7.65
C HIS A 46 -26.02 8.15 7.00
N PRO A 47 -26.04 6.90 7.51
CA PRO A 47 -25.32 5.80 6.86
C PRO A 47 -25.84 5.55 5.44
N VAL A 48 -24.91 5.56 4.47
CA VAL A 48 -25.20 5.24 3.06
C VAL A 48 -24.27 4.12 2.59
N PRO A 49 -24.77 3.15 1.83
CA PRO A 49 -23.93 2.11 1.26
C PRO A 49 -23.08 2.68 0.11
N LEU A 50 -21.81 2.30 0.06
CA LEU A 50 -20.97 2.52 -1.10
C LEU A 50 -21.37 1.55 -2.23
N ASP A 51 -21.33 2.02 -3.47
CA ASP A 51 -21.62 1.19 -4.64
C ASP A 51 -20.57 0.09 -4.82
N GLU A 52 -19.30 0.46 -4.64
CA GLU A 52 -18.16 -0.43 -4.75
C GLU A 52 -17.19 -0.23 -3.58
N VAL A 53 -16.50 -1.29 -3.19
CA VAL A 53 -15.42 -1.28 -2.21
C VAL A 53 -14.22 -2.00 -2.80
N ALA A 54 -13.10 -1.29 -2.95
CA ALA A 54 -11.87 -1.81 -3.51
C ALA A 54 -10.66 -1.22 -2.77
N THR A 55 -10.09 -1.98 -1.84
CA THR A 55 -8.89 -1.59 -1.09
C THR A 55 -8.17 -2.82 -0.55
N ILE A 56 -6.85 -2.70 -0.35
CA ILE A 56 -6.03 -3.71 0.34
C ILE A 56 -6.22 -3.70 1.86
N ALA A 57 -6.93 -2.71 2.40
CA ALA A 57 -7.24 -2.60 3.84
C ALA A 57 -8.49 -3.41 4.20
N ASP A 58 -8.42 -4.75 4.12
CA ASP A 58 -9.54 -5.67 4.27
C ASP A 58 -10.37 -5.44 5.52
N GLY A 59 -9.73 -5.15 6.66
CA GLY A 59 -10.42 -4.91 7.94
C GLY A 59 -11.24 -3.60 7.97
N THR A 60 -11.13 -2.73 6.96
CA THR A 60 -11.93 -1.50 6.81
C THR A 60 -12.71 -1.48 5.49
N ALA A 61 -12.68 -2.58 4.73
CA ALA A 61 -13.36 -2.72 3.46
C ALA A 61 -14.87 -2.96 3.64
N VAL A 62 -15.57 -1.98 4.21
CA VAL A 62 -17.01 -2.07 4.49
C VAL A 62 -17.80 -1.08 3.65
N ARG A 63 -18.94 -1.56 3.16
CA ARG A 63 -19.83 -0.75 2.31
C ARG A 63 -20.53 0.37 3.06
N GLN A 64 -20.75 0.21 4.37
CA GLN A 64 -21.54 1.15 5.15
C GLN A 64 -21.13 1.12 6.62
N ILE A 65 -21.04 2.28 7.25
CA ILE A 65 -20.83 2.37 8.70
C ILE A 65 -22.13 2.19 9.48
N GLY A 66 -22.02 1.92 10.79
CA GLY A 66 -23.19 1.79 11.67
C GLY A 66 -23.75 3.16 12.07
N GLU A 67 -25.06 3.22 12.38
CA GLU A 67 -25.73 4.44 12.87
C GLU A 67 -25.10 4.97 14.16
N THR A 68 -24.94 4.10 15.16
CA THR A 68 -24.32 4.48 16.45
C THR A 68 -22.91 5.01 16.27
N THR A 69 -22.09 4.37 15.43
CA THR A 69 -20.73 4.82 15.19
C THR A 69 -20.66 6.14 14.45
N LEU A 70 -21.59 6.41 13.54
CA LEU A 70 -21.71 7.70 12.86
C LEU A 70 -21.99 8.84 13.85
N GLU A 71 -22.89 8.63 14.82
CA GLU A 71 -23.17 9.63 15.84
C GLU A 71 -21.94 9.96 16.70
N TYR A 72 -21.18 8.92 17.11
CA TYR A 72 -19.93 9.13 17.83
C TYR A 72 -18.87 9.84 16.98
N ILE A 73 -18.76 9.49 15.69
CA ILE A 73 -17.85 10.16 14.76
C ILE A 73 -18.24 11.65 14.63
N LYS A 74 -19.51 11.95 14.41
CA LYS A 74 -20.02 13.35 14.36
C LYS A 74 -19.69 14.15 15.61
N GLN A 75 -19.75 13.51 16.77
CA GLN A 75 -19.56 14.19 18.05
C GLN A 75 -18.09 14.36 18.45
N TYR A 76 -17.22 13.39 18.13
CA TYR A 76 -15.87 13.30 18.71
C TYR A 76 -14.73 13.34 17.70
N VAL A 77 -14.98 13.13 16.41
CA VAL A 77 -13.95 13.16 15.36
C VAL A 77 -13.97 14.53 14.69
N ASP A 78 -12.82 15.21 14.67
CA ASP A 78 -12.73 16.57 14.13
C ASP A 78 -12.58 16.58 12.60
N GLU A 79 -12.01 15.53 12.03
CA GLU A 79 -11.74 15.45 10.59
C GLU A 79 -11.60 13.98 10.15
N ILE A 80 -12.02 13.66 8.93
CA ILE A 80 -11.71 12.39 8.28
C ILE A 80 -10.93 12.67 6.99
N ILE A 81 -9.83 11.97 6.82
CA ILE A 81 -9.02 11.99 5.61
C ILE A 81 -8.97 10.61 4.98
N THR A 82 -8.71 10.56 3.68
CA THR A 82 -8.54 9.30 2.95
C THR A 82 -7.09 9.10 2.52
N VAL A 83 -6.70 7.83 2.37
CA VAL A 83 -5.39 7.42 1.85
C VAL A 83 -5.58 6.38 0.74
N SER A 84 -4.72 6.42 -0.27
CA SER A 84 -4.70 5.43 -1.33
C SER A 84 -4.02 4.14 -0.86
N ASP A 85 -4.27 3.04 -1.56
CA ASP A 85 -3.57 1.76 -1.34
C ASP A 85 -2.05 1.89 -1.56
N TYR A 86 -1.63 2.79 -2.44
CA TYR A 86 -0.21 3.13 -2.62
C TYR A 86 0.40 3.72 -1.35
N GLU A 87 -0.23 4.74 -0.77
CA GLU A 87 0.24 5.37 0.48
C GLU A 87 0.24 4.37 1.64
N LEU A 88 -0.70 3.42 1.63
CA LEU A 88 -0.78 2.35 2.61
C LEU A 88 0.39 1.36 2.47
N MET A 89 0.73 0.94 1.24
CA MET A 89 1.92 0.11 0.99
C MET A 89 3.21 0.80 1.41
N GLU A 90 3.35 2.09 1.14
CA GLU A 90 4.49 2.90 1.58
C GLU A 90 4.61 2.95 3.11
N ALA A 91 3.48 3.12 3.82
CA ALA A 91 3.45 3.11 5.28
C ALA A 91 3.81 1.72 5.84
N PHE A 92 3.36 0.65 5.20
CA PHE A 92 3.73 -0.72 5.56
C PHE A 92 5.24 -0.95 5.45
N LEU A 93 5.84 -0.60 4.31
CA LEU A 93 7.28 -0.73 4.12
C LEU A 93 8.07 0.09 5.13
N LEU A 94 7.63 1.33 5.41
CA LEU A 94 8.25 2.17 6.44
C LEU A 94 8.23 1.49 7.82
N LEU A 95 7.09 0.88 8.19
CA LEU A 95 6.92 0.19 9.46
C LEU A 95 7.87 -1.02 9.56
N VAL A 96 7.94 -1.84 8.52
CA VAL A 96 8.82 -3.01 8.47
C VAL A 96 10.29 -2.60 8.44
N GLU A 97 10.68 -1.66 7.58
CA GLU A 97 12.10 -1.28 7.40
C GLU A 97 12.66 -0.49 8.58
N LYS A 98 11.91 0.46 9.13
CA LYS A 98 12.41 1.37 10.16
C LYS A 98 12.11 0.91 11.58
N HIS A 99 10.93 0.31 11.79
CA HIS A 99 10.45 -0.04 13.12
C HIS A 99 10.49 -1.54 13.39
N LYS A 100 10.72 -2.39 12.37
CA LYS A 100 10.72 -3.87 12.49
C LYS A 100 9.39 -4.41 13.06
N LEU A 101 8.30 -3.73 12.73
CA LEU A 101 6.95 -4.09 13.13
C LEU A 101 6.13 -4.50 11.92
N VAL A 102 5.23 -5.44 12.14
CA VAL A 102 4.22 -5.88 11.17
C VAL A 102 2.85 -5.67 11.79
N ALA A 103 1.97 -5.01 11.06
CA ALA A 103 0.56 -4.84 11.44
C ALA A 103 -0.32 -5.07 10.21
N GLU A 104 -1.60 -5.37 10.42
CA GLU A 104 -2.55 -5.53 9.33
C GLU A 104 -2.78 -4.21 8.56
N ASN A 105 -3.16 -4.32 7.30
CA ASN A 105 -3.30 -3.17 6.40
C ASN A 105 -4.23 -2.08 6.95
N SER A 106 -5.36 -2.48 7.52
CA SER A 106 -6.31 -1.55 8.16
C SER A 106 -5.72 -0.87 9.39
N GLY A 107 -4.85 -1.56 10.13
CA GLY A 107 -4.23 -1.04 11.35
C GLY A 107 -3.15 0.00 11.11
N ILE A 108 -2.61 0.11 9.91
CA ILE A 108 -1.58 1.10 9.54
C ILE A 108 -2.12 2.32 8.79
N LEU A 109 -3.43 2.40 8.53
CA LEU A 109 -4.08 3.57 7.93
C LEU A 109 -3.69 4.89 8.60
N PRO A 110 -3.67 5.00 9.95
CA PRO A 110 -3.25 6.24 10.61
C PRO A 110 -1.81 6.63 10.33
N LEU A 111 -0.91 5.66 10.14
CA LEU A 111 0.48 5.92 9.77
C LEU A 111 0.58 6.47 8.33
N ALA A 112 -0.18 5.89 7.39
CA ALA A 112 -0.26 6.41 6.02
C ALA A 112 -0.80 7.85 5.99
N GLY A 113 -1.82 8.15 6.79
CA GLY A 113 -2.42 9.47 6.90
C GLY A 113 -1.48 10.56 7.42
N LEU A 114 -0.42 10.21 8.18
CA LEU A 114 0.53 11.20 8.68
C LEU A 114 1.21 12.03 7.58
N LYS A 115 1.43 11.46 6.40
CA LYS A 115 2.02 12.17 5.26
C LYS A 115 1.15 13.31 4.73
N LYS A 116 -0.17 13.24 4.95
CA LYS A 116 -1.14 14.26 4.52
C LYS A 116 -1.36 15.37 5.56
N LEU A 117 -0.76 15.24 6.73
CA LEU A 117 -0.99 16.16 7.85
C LEU A 117 0.22 17.06 8.08
N GLU A 118 -0.08 18.34 8.40
CA GLU A 118 0.95 19.26 8.88
C GLU A 118 1.26 18.97 10.36
N CYS A 119 2.31 18.19 10.59
CA CYS A 119 2.71 17.72 11.92
C CYS A 119 3.81 18.55 12.58
N ARG A 120 4.39 19.55 11.89
CA ARG A 120 5.53 20.32 12.38
C ARG A 120 5.17 21.09 13.66
N GLY A 121 5.96 20.87 14.70
CA GLY A 121 5.76 21.51 16.02
C GLY A 121 4.59 20.95 16.83
N LYS A 122 3.94 19.87 16.38
CA LYS A 122 2.83 19.23 17.08
C LYS A 122 3.25 17.87 17.66
N LYS A 123 2.60 17.44 18.72
CA LYS A 123 2.68 16.07 19.23
C LYS A 123 1.57 15.27 18.56
N VAL A 124 1.95 14.34 17.68
CA VAL A 124 1.03 13.51 16.94
C VAL A 124 1.21 12.06 17.36
N VAL A 125 0.11 11.34 17.53
CA VAL A 125 0.08 9.91 17.86
C VAL A 125 -0.71 9.19 16.78
N ALA A 126 -0.07 8.33 16.02
CA ALA A 126 -0.72 7.39 15.11
C ALA A 126 -0.93 6.07 15.84
N ILE A 127 -2.17 5.59 15.87
CA ILE A 127 -2.50 4.33 16.55
C ILE A 127 -2.40 3.21 15.55
N VAL A 128 -1.35 2.41 15.66
CA VAL A 128 -1.18 1.17 14.89
C VAL A 128 -1.89 0.04 15.62
N SER A 129 -2.75 -0.69 14.93
CA SER A 129 -3.58 -1.74 15.51
C SER A 129 -3.69 -2.97 14.60
N GLY A 130 -4.07 -4.10 15.17
CA GLY A 130 -4.30 -5.33 14.44
C GLY A 130 -3.04 -6.04 13.97
N GLY A 131 -3.11 -7.36 13.91
CA GLY A 131 -2.00 -8.22 13.50
C GLY A 131 -2.48 -9.41 12.66
N ASN A 132 -3.74 -9.40 12.23
CA ASN A 132 -4.32 -10.48 11.41
C ASN A 132 -3.95 -10.27 9.92
N ILE A 133 -2.70 -10.51 9.60
CA ILE A 133 -2.17 -10.45 8.24
C ILE A 133 -1.48 -11.76 7.91
N ASP A 134 -1.78 -12.34 6.76
CA ASP A 134 -1.13 -13.56 6.31
C ASP A 134 0.21 -13.29 5.62
N VAL A 135 1.07 -14.32 5.58
CA VAL A 135 2.43 -14.23 5.05
C VAL A 135 2.45 -13.93 3.54
N LEU A 136 1.46 -14.41 2.78
CA LEU A 136 1.39 -14.14 1.34
C LEU A 136 1.03 -12.68 1.09
N THR A 137 0.14 -12.12 1.87
CA THR A 137 -0.19 -10.68 1.83
C THR A 137 1.05 -9.84 2.18
N ILE A 138 1.79 -10.17 3.23
CA ILE A 138 3.05 -9.51 3.58
C ILE A 138 4.03 -9.55 2.42
N SER A 139 4.26 -10.73 1.83
CA SER A 139 5.16 -10.91 0.69
C SER A 139 4.72 -10.07 -0.51
N SER A 140 3.42 -10.08 -0.83
CA SER A 140 2.85 -9.30 -1.92
C SER A 140 3.04 -7.80 -1.71
N MET A 141 2.80 -7.30 -0.50
CA MET A 141 2.98 -5.88 -0.18
C MET A 141 4.44 -5.45 -0.28
N ILE A 142 5.36 -6.26 0.24
CA ILE A 142 6.79 -5.99 0.13
C ILE A 142 7.21 -5.92 -1.34
N ASN A 143 6.88 -6.94 -2.14
CA ASN A 143 7.28 -7.01 -3.55
C ASN A 143 6.70 -5.83 -4.36
N LYS A 144 5.39 -5.56 -4.23
CA LYS A 144 4.75 -4.43 -4.91
C LYS A 144 5.34 -3.09 -4.49
N GLY A 145 5.58 -2.92 -3.20
CA GLY A 145 6.18 -1.69 -2.68
C GLY A 145 7.63 -1.50 -3.14
N LEU A 146 8.43 -2.56 -3.28
CA LEU A 146 9.78 -2.48 -3.84
C LEU A 146 9.76 -2.10 -5.32
N VAL A 147 8.81 -2.64 -6.10
CA VAL A 147 8.60 -2.22 -7.51
C VAL A 147 8.25 -0.74 -7.59
N LEU A 148 7.29 -0.28 -6.77
CA LEU A 148 6.85 1.12 -6.74
C LEU A 148 7.97 2.11 -6.33
N ARG A 149 8.94 1.65 -5.55
CA ARG A 149 10.13 2.45 -5.17
C ARG A 149 11.28 2.35 -6.16
N GLY A 150 11.08 1.67 -7.28
CA GLY A 150 12.15 1.40 -8.24
C GLY A 150 13.30 0.58 -7.65
N ARG A 151 13.03 -0.30 -6.67
CA ARG A 151 14.02 -1.21 -6.10
C ARG A 151 14.03 -2.56 -6.80
N ILE A 152 12.98 -2.86 -7.54
CA ILE A 152 12.84 -4.01 -8.43
C ILE A 152 12.32 -3.51 -9.76
N PHE A 153 13.03 -3.84 -10.82
CA PHE A 153 12.65 -3.51 -12.19
C PHE A 153 12.57 -4.77 -13.03
N THR A 154 11.50 -4.90 -13.81
CA THR A 154 11.32 -6.01 -14.75
C THR A 154 11.13 -5.47 -16.15
N PHE A 155 11.89 -6.00 -17.09
CA PHE A 155 11.78 -5.68 -18.52
C PHE A 155 11.83 -6.94 -19.37
N SER A 156 11.39 -6.83 -20.61
CA SER A 156 11.50 -7.88 -21.62
C SER A 156 12.28 -7.35 -22.82
N VAL A 157 13.15 -8.18 -23.37
CA VAL A 157 13.90 -7.90 -24.59
C VAL A 157 13.77 -9.07 -25.55
N ASN A 158 13.57 -8.77 -26.84
CA ASN A 158 13.61 -9.77 -27.90
C ASN A 158 15.04 -9.90 -28.40
N LEU A 159 15.55 -11.11 -28.36
CA LEU A 159 16.93 -11.43 -28.77
C LEU A 159 16.90 -12.41 -29.94
N PRO A 160 17.89 -12.35 -30.86
CA PRO A 160 18.08 -13.41 -31.83
C PRO A 160 18.31 -14.74 -31.12
N ASP A 161 17.67 -15.83 -31.58
CA ASP A 161 17.88 -17.18 -31.00
C ASP A 161 19.23 -17.74 -31.47
N LYS A 162 20.29 -17.27 -30.83
CA LYS A 162 21.68 -17.66 -31.11
C LYS A 162 22.48 -17.79 -29.82
N PRO A 163 23.46 -18.75 -29.78
CA PRO A 163 24.38 -18.83 -28.65
C PRO A 163 25.11 -17.50 -28.38
N GLY A 164 25.28 -17.18 -27.09
CA GLY A 164 26.00 -15.99 -26.63
C GLY A 164 25.11 -14.75 -26.34
N GLN A 165 23.88 -14.68 -26.80
CA GLN A 165 23.01 -13.53 -26.56
C GLN A 165 22.72 -13.31 -25.07
N LEU A 166 22.48 -14.37 -24.33
CA LEU A 166 22.27 -14.28 -22.88
C LEU A 166 23.52 -13.78 -22.15
N VAL A 167 24.71 -14.16 -22.60
CA VAL A 167 25.97 -13.69 -22.01
C VAL A 167 26.12 -12.20 -22.23
N ALA A 168 25.80 -11.70 -23.44
CA ALA A 168 25.86 -10.28 -23.74
C ALA A 168 24.93 -9.45 -22.83
N VAL A 169 23.66 -9.87 -22.67
CA VAL A 169 22.72 -9.19 -21.78
C VAL A 169 23.20 -9.24 -20.33
N SER A 170 23.68 -10.38 -19.87
CA SER A 170 24.19 -10.51 -18.49
C SER A 170 25.42 -9.61 -18.24
N GLN A 171 26.28 -9.41 -19.23
CA GLN A 171 27.43 -8.50 -19.12
C GLN A 171 26.97 -7.05 -19.05
N MET A 172 26.02 -6.64 -19.89
CA MET A 172 25.47 -5.27 -19.86
C MET A 172 24.82 -4.96 -18.50
N LEU A 173 24.09 -5.91 -17.92
CA LEU A 173 23.50 -5.75 -16.60
C LEU A 173 24.57 -5.66 -15.50
N ALA A 174 25.62 -6.46 -15.59
CA ALA A 174 26.74 -6.39 -14.66
C ALA A 174 27.48 -5.06 -14.74
N ASP A 175 27.71 -4.54 -15.96
CA ASP A 175 28.34 -3.25 -16.19
C ASP A 175 27.49 -2.07 -15.69
N ALA A 176 26.16 -2.26 -15.66
CA ALA A 176 25.19 -1.32 -15.09
C ALA A 176 24.95 -1.52 -13.57
N ASP A 177 25.74 -2.35 -12.88
CA ASP A 177 25.57 -2.65 -11.44
C ASP A 177 24.18 -3.24 -11.08
N ALA A 178 23.49 -3.89 -12.04
CA ALA A 178 22.17 -4.46 -11.86
C ALA A 178 22.26 -5.92 -11.43
N ASN A 179 21.80 -6.22 -10.22
CA ASN A 179 21.78 -7.59 -9.69
C ASN A 179 20.54 -8.35 -10.19
N VAL A 180 20.75 -9.45 -10.91
CA VAL A 180 19.66 -10.27 -11.49
C VAL A 180 18.96 -11.08 -10.39
N ILE A 181 17.67 -10.85 -10.18
CA ILE A 181 16.81 -11.61 -9.27
C ILE A 181 16.16 -12.79 -9.98
N LYS A 182 15.67 -12.57 -11.20
CA LYS A 182 14.98 -13.57 -12.00
C LYS A 182 15.29 -13.37 -13.47
N LEU A 183 15.44 -14.50 -14.16
CA LEU A 183 15.62 -14.54 -15.60
C LEU A 183 14.71 -15.64 -16.17
N ASP A 184 13.88 -15.26 -17.13
CA ASP A 184 12.96 -16.17 -17.82
C ASP A 184 13.28 -16.11 -19.33
N HIS A 185 13.88 -17.17 -19.83
CA HIS A 185 14.28 -17.36 -21.23
C HIS A 185 13.35 -18.38 -21.88
N ASN A 186 12.33 -17.90 -22.60
CA ASN A 186 11.29 -18.76 -23.16
C ASN A 186 11.30 -18.77 -24.68
N GLN A 187 11.80 -19.87 -25.25
CA GLN A 187 11.87 -20.07 -26.70
C GLN A 187 10.51 -20.44 -27.33
N PHE A 188 9.52 -20.83 -26.53
CA PHE A 188 8.24 -21.37 -27.04
C PHE A 188 7.08 -20.41 -26.91
N LYS A 189 7.29 -19.23 -26.37
CA LYS A 189 6.21 -18.25 -26.08
C LYS A 189 5.69 -17.56 -27.34
N ASN A 190 6.54 -17.35 -28.36
CA ASN A 190 6.20 -16.67 -29.61
C ASN A 190 6.27 -17.66 -30.79
N LEU A 191 5.16 -18.32 -31.08
CA LEU A 191 5.05 -19.27 -32.20
C LEU A 191 5.21 -18.61 -33.59
N ASP A 192 5.05 -17.29 -33.69
CA ASP A 192 5.12 -16.53 -34.96
C ASP A 192 6.52 -15.98 -35.27
N ARG A 193 7.50 -16.12 -34.34
CA ARG A 193 8.85 -15.58 -34.50
C ARG A 193 9.91 -16.67 -34.35
N PHE A 194 10.17 -17.42 -35.41
CA PHE A 194 11.09 -18.56 -35.43
C PHE A 194 12.59 -18.25 -35.21
N HIS A 195 12.95 -16.95 -35.17
CA HIS A 195 14.36 -16.52 -35.05
C HIS A 195 14.61 -15.58 -33.85
N GLU A 196 13.60 -15.32 -33.03
CA GLU A 196 13.72 -14.46 -31.87
C GLU A 196 13.18 -15.18 -30.61
N VAL A 197 13.79 -14.88 -29.50
CA VAL A 197 13.40 -15.37 -28.19
C VAL A 197 13.16 -14.17 -27.27
N GLU A 198 12.09 -14.22 -26.48
CA GLU A 198 11.84 -13.24 -25.44
C GLU A 198 12.61 -13.62 -24.17
N LEU A 199 13.46 -12.71 -23.73
CA LEU A 199 14.11 -12.76 -22.43
C LEU A 199 13.46 -11.76 -21.50
N GLN A 200 12.81 -12.25 -20.43
CA GLN A 200 12.31 -11.40 -19.35
C GLN A 200 13.30 -11.43 -18.20
N VAL A 201 13.71 -10.24 -17.76
CA VAL A 201 14.69 -10.09 -16.69
C VAL A 201 14.09 -9.22 -15.57
N THR A 202 14.25 -9.69 -14.35
CA THR A 202 13.95 -8.91 -13.14
C THR A 202 15.26 -8.64 -12.40
N VAL A 203 15.53 -7.39 -12.15
CA VAL A 203 16.77 -6.93 -11.49
C VAL A 203 16.46 -6.15 -10.21
N GLU A 204 17.36 -6.23 -9.25
CA GLU A 204 17.42 -5.31 -8.14
C GLU A 204 18.06 -3.99 -8.59
N THR A 205 17.47 -2.87 -8.19
CA THR A 205 17.90 -1.53 -8.57
C THR A 205 17.96 -0.59 -7.37
N ASN A 206 18.60 0.56 -7.53
CA ASN A 206 18.77 1.55 -6.48
C ASN A 206 17.83 2.76 -6.63
N GLY A 207 16.72 2.60 -7.35
CA GLY A 207 15.74 3.65 -7.63
C GLY A 207 15.67 4.01 -9.10
N GLU A 208 14.85 5.02 -9.41
CA GLU A 208 14.49 5.41 -10.77
C GLU A 208 15.68 5.79 -11.65
N GLU A 209 16.65 6.51 -11.09
CA GLU A 209 17.86 6.90 -11.83
C GLU A 209 18.67 5.68 -12.28
N HIS A 210 18.74 4.63 -11.45
CA HIS A 210 19.42 3.41 -11.80
C HIS A 210 18.63 2.60 -12.87
N ILE A 211 17.30 2.60 -12.80
CA ILE A 211 16.45 2.02 -13.86
C ILE A 211 16.72 2.70 -15.19
N GLN A 212 16.77 4.04 -15.20
CA GLN A 212 17.04 4.77 -16.43
C GLN A 212 18.42 4.43 -17.01
N HIS A 213 19.45 4.30 -16.16
CA HIS A 213 20.79 3.88 -16.58
C HIS A 213 20.83 2.46 -17.20
N ILE A 214 19.94 1.55 -16.77
CA ILE A 214 19.83 0.21 -17.35
C ILE A 214 19.12 0.24 -18.71
N ILE A 215 18.22 1.20 -18.92
CA ILE A 215 17.45 1.33 -20.16
C ILE A 215 18.26 1.99 -21.28
N ASP A 216 19.11 2.97 -20.94
CA ASP A 216 19.97 3.73 -21.86
C ASP A 216 21.15 2.89 -22.37
#